data_b74357aa2c941bd23f62c1993a5d2775
#
_entry.id   b74357aa2c941bd23f62c1993a5d2775
#
_cell.length_a   1.000
_cell.length_b   1.000
_cell.length_c   1.000
_cell.angle_alpha   90.00
_cell.angle_beta   90.00
_cell.angle_gamma   90.00
#
_symmetry.space_group_name_H-M   'P 1'
#
loop_
_entity.id
_entity.type
_entity.pdbx_description
1 polymer ?
#
loop_
_entity_poly.entity_id
_entity_poly.type
_entity_poly.pdbx_seq_one_letter_code
_entity_poly.pdbx_strand_id
1 'polypeptide(L)'
;MLLCTITLPRVAAVLMSALLVLATPAAPAAAQGPAYLADVDDLPLAPGLVEDAAGRVAFDKPEGRIVQAVASGRVDPAGVRGFYAETLPALGWRPGGDRTWTRGSETLRVNVENRDGLVVVRFAIAPSTP
;
A
#
# COMPACT_ATOMS: atom_id res chain seq x y z
N MET A 1 -21.28 56.93 -72.03
CA MET A 1 -20.64 57.02 -70.73
C MET A 1 -21.05 55.84 -69.87
N LEU A 2 -20.27 54.85 -69.85
CA LEU A 2 -20.51 53.62 -69.09
C LEU A 2 -19.60 53.59 -67.89
N LEU A 3 -20.16 53.71 -66.70
CA LEU A 3 -19.48 53.50 -65.42
C LEU A 3 -19.48 52.03 -65.18
N CYS A 4 -18.30 51.43 -65.31
CA CYS A 4 -18.11 50.05 -64.98
C CYS A 4 -17.76 49.96 -63.47
N THR A 5 -18.78 49.57 -62.70
CA THR A 5 -18.56 49.32 -61.27
C THR A 5 -18.02 47.92 -61.06
N ILE A 6 -16.73 47.86 -60.77
CA ILE A 6 -16.11 46.58 -60.40
C ILE A 6 -16.38 46.29 -58.94
N THR A 7 -17.24 45.31 -58.71
CA THR A 7 -17.51 44.81 -57.37
C THR A 7 -16.47 43.77 -57.02
N LEU A 8 -15.55 44.09 -56.08
CA LEU A 8 -14.63 43.12 -55.51
C LEU A 8 -15.37 42.15 -54.58
N PRO A 9 -15.20 40.85 -54.71
CA PRO A 9 -15.69 39.90 -53.72
C PRO A 9 -14.81 39.97 -52.48
N ARG A 10 -15.44 40.19 -51.36
CA ARG A 10 -14.87 40.07 -50.04
C ARG A 10 -14.58 38.58 -49.76
N VAL A 11 -13.31 38.22 -49.84
CA VAL A 11 -12.88 36.93 -49.38
C VAL A 11 -12.86 36.95 -47.86
N ALA A 12 -13.87 36.32 -47.27
CA ALA A 12 -13.92 36.09 -45.86
C ALA A 12 -12.91 34.97 -45.51
N ALA A 13 -11.78 35.38 -44.97
CA ALA A 13 -10.83 34.44 -44.39
C ALA A 13 -11.43 33.86 -43.11
N VAL A 14 -11.93 32.66 -43.18
CA VAL A 14 -12.32 31.88 -42.02
C VAL A 14 -11.03 31.34 -41.40
N LEU A 15 -10.59 32.01 -40.35
CA LEU A 15 -9.51 31.49 -39.45
C LEU A 15 -10.10 30.36 -38.62
N MET A 16 -9.92 29.14 -39.07
CA MET A 16 -10.25 27.94 -38.38
C MET A 16 -9.12 27.69 -37.33
N SER A 17 -9.30 28.22 -36.12
CA SER A 17 -8.43 27.92 -35.00
C SER A 17 -8.61 26.46 -34.61
N ALA A 18 -7.70 25.61 -35.07
CA ALA A 18 -7.62 24.22 -34.60
C ALA A 18 -7.11 24.25 -33.17
N LEU A 19 -8.04 24.09 -32.20
CA LEU A 19 -7.73 23.85 -30.79
C LEU A 19 -7.18 22.42 -30.67
N LEU A 20 -5.85 22.30 -30.70
CA LEU A 20 -5.15 21.05 -30.48
C LEU A 20 -5.24 20.74 -28.98
N VAL A 21 -6.25 19.97 -28.59
CA VAL A 21 -6.34 19.41 -27.24
C VAL A 21 -5.23 18.37 -27.13
N LEU A 22 -4.12 18.73 -26.48
CA LEU A 22 -3.12 17.76 -26.04
C LEU A 22 -3.79 16.89 -24.94
N ALA A 23 -4.34 15.76 -25.35
CA ALA A 23 -4.67 14.70 -24.42
C ALA A 23 -3.39 14.15 -23.84
N THR A 24 -3.01 14.56 -22.65
CA THR A 24 -1.94 13.91 -21.88
C THR A 24 -2.43 12.50 -21.56
N PRO A 25 -1.72 11.45 -22.00
CA PRO A 25 -2.07 10.10 -21.54
C PRO A 25 -1.84 10.07 -20.03
N ALA A 26 -2.91 9.89 -19.26
CA ALA A 26 -2.80 9.55 -17.85
C ALA A 26 -2.04 8.22 -17.79
N ALA A 27 -0.81 8.25 -17.31
CA ALA A 27 -0.08 7.04 -17.04
C ALA A 27 -0.93 6.20 -16.05
N PRO A 28 -1.17 4.92 -16.32
CA PRO A 28 -1.87 4.08 -15.37
C PRO A 28 -1.08 4.14 -14.07
N ALA A 29 -1.72 4.56 -12.98
CA ALA A 29 -1.13 4.42 -11.66
C ALA A 29 -0.82 2.93 -11.51
N ALA A 30 0.47 2.59 -11.50
CA ALA A 30 0.88 1.22 -11.26
C ALA A 30 0.26 0.82 -9.91
N ALA A 31 -0.67 -0.13 -9.94
CA ALA A 31 -1.21 -0.72 -8.73
C ALA A 31 0.00 -1.36 -8.03
N GLN A 32 0.51 -0.70 -7.00
CA GLN A 32 1.56 -1.28 -6.17
C GLN A 32 0.92 -2.49 -5.50
N GLY A 33 1.50 -3.66 -5.73
CA GLY A 33 1.09 -4.87 -5.05
C GLY A 33 1.17 -4.71 -3.52
N PRO A 34 0.61 -5.64 -2.75
CA PRO A 34 0.68 -5.57 -1.29
C PRO A 34 2.13 -5.46 -0.85
N ALA A 35 2.41 -4.53 0.08
CA ALA A 35 3.70 -4.43 0.71
C ALA A 35 3.87 -5.56 1.73
N TYR A 36 5.08 -6.08 1.87
CA TYR A 36 5.43 -7.12 2.84
C TYR A 36 6.46 -6.61 3.84
N LEU A 37 6.54 -7.24 5.00
CA LEU A 37 7.62 -7.00 5.93
C LEU A 37 8.96 -7.43 5.31
N ALA A 38 10.00 -6.62 5.47
CA ALA A 38 11.27 -6.83 4.80
C ALA A 38 11.97 -8.14 5.20
N ASP A 39 11.80 -8.57 6.45
CA ASP A 39 12.44 -9.79 6.97
C ASP A 39 11.48 -10.99 7.03
N VAL A 40 10.26 -10.87 6.52
CA VAL A 40 9.25 -11.93 6.50
C VAL A 40 8.54 -11.92 5.17
N ASP A 41 9.01 -12.74 4.24
CA ASP A 41 8.60 -12.72 2.83
C ASP A 41 7.10 -12.95 2.60
N ASP A 42 6.42 -13.61 3.52
CA ASP A 42 5.02 -13.99 3.39
C ASP A 42 4.07 -13.22 4.33
N LEU A 43 4.56 -12.23 5.09
CA LEU A 43 3.72 -11.45 5.99
C LEU A 43 3.40 -10.08 5.39
N PRO A 44 2.18 -9.89 4.83
CA PRO A 44 1.82 -8.64 4.21
C PRO A 44 1.55 -7.55 5.25
N LEU A 45 1.84 -6.31 4.86
CA LEU A 45 1.41 -5.12 5.59
C LEU A 45 -0.05 -4.80 5.24
N ALA A 46 -0.86 -4.51 6.24
CA ALA A 46 -2.20 -3.99 6.01
C ALA A 46 -2.14 -2.69 5.18
N PRO A 47 -3.15 -2.43 4.31
CA PRO A 47 -3.16 -1.23 3.49
C PRO A 47 -2.98 0.05 4.29
N GLY A 48 -2.10 0.93 3.85
CA GLY A 48 -1.79 2.21 4.51
C GLY A 48 -0.73 2.13 5.61
N LEU A 49 -0.24 0.95 5.97
CA LEU A 49 0.89 0.80 6.88
C LEU A 49 2.21 0.86 6.12
N VAL A 50 3.20 1.48 6.74
CA VAL A 50 4.59 1.55 6.26
C VAL A 50 5.49 1.02 7.36
N GLU A 51 6.38 0.09 7.02
CA GLU A 51 7.35 -0.46 7.94
C GLU A 51 8.41 0.59 8.32
N ASP A 52 8.71 0.68 9.61
CA ASP A 52 9.81 1.50 10.12
C ASP A 52 11.11 0.68 10.12
N ALA A 53 12.02 1.06 9.24
CA ALA A 53 13.32 0.40 9.12
C ALA A 53 14.17 0.46 10.41
N ALA A 54 13.98 1.52 11.21
CA ALA A 54 14.69 1.68 12.48
C ALA A 54 14.16 0.75 13.59
N GLY A 55 12.91 0.31 13.46
CA GLY A 55 12.27 -0.62 14.41
C GLY A 55 12.48 -2.11 14.07
N ARG A 56 13.25 -2.39 13.05
CA ARG A 56 13.46 -3.76 12.55
C ARG A 56 14.63 -4.44 13.25
N VAL A 57 14.39 -5.66 13.71
CA VAL A 57 15.43 -6.55 14.27
C VAL A 57 15.18 -7.95 13.75
N ALA A 58 16.20 -8.57 13.19
CA ALA A 58 16.15 -9.97 12.78
C ALA A 58 17.48 -10.65 13.11
N PHE A 59 17.40 -11.81 13.74
CA PHE A 59 18.58 -12.64 14.03
C PHE A 59 18.20 -14.10 14.17
N ASP A 60 19.13 -14.95 13.81
CA ASP A 60 18.97 -16.40 13.90
C ASP A 60 19.51 -16.94 15.21
N LYS A 61 18.79 -17.90 15.78
CA LYS A 61 19.20 -18.70 16.93
C LYS A 61 19.13 -20.18 16.58
N PRO A 62 19.83 -21.06 17.33
CA PRO A 62 19.72 -22.50 17.11
C PRO A 62 18.27 -23.02 17.16
N GLU A 63 17.43 -22.42 17.99
CA GLU A 63 16.02 -22.78 18.16
C GLU A 63 15.12 -22.26 17.04
N GLY A 64 15.57 -21.27 16.26
CA GLY A 64 14.83 -20.64 15.18
C GLY A 64 15.10 -19.14 15.08
N ARG A 65 14.45 -18.53 14.10
CA ARG A 65 14.61 -17.11 13.80
C ARG A 65 13.76 -16.23 14.71
N ILE A 66 14.32 -15.10 15.15
CA ILE A 66 13.59 -14.04 15.83
C ILE A 66 13.52 -12.83 14.90
N VAL A 67 12.31 -12.34 14.68
CA VAL A 67 12.05 -11.13 13.91
C VAL A 67 11.18 -10.20 14.72
N GLN A 68 11.59 -8.94 14.80
CA GLN A 68 10.75 -7.86 15.31
C GLN A 68 10.62 -6.79 14.22
N ALA A 69 9.41 -6.30 14.01
CA ALA A 69 9.13 -5.25 13.06
C ALA A 69 8.06 -4.30 13.60
N VAL A 70 8.11 -3.07 13.16
CA VAL A 70 7.14 -2.02 13.50
C VAL A 70 6.66 -1.40 12.21
N ALA A 71 5.36 -1.26 12.06
CA ALA A 71 4.76 -0.53 10.97
C ALA A 71 3.74 0.48 11.52
N SER A 72 3.54 1.57 10.82
CA SER A 72 2.60 2.60 11.24
C SER A 72 1.89 3.24 10.05
N GLY A 73 0.74 3.84 10.33
CA GLY A 73 -0.04 4.57 9.34
C GLY A 73 -1.27 5.21 9.95
N ARG A 74 -1.82 6.18 9.23
CA ARG A 74 -3.10 6.79 9.62
C ARG A 74 -4.23 5.99 8.99
N VAL A 75 -4.60 4.93 9.67
CA VAL A 75 -5.59 3.95 9.23
C VAL A 75 -6.55 3.63 10.37
N ASP A 76 -7.63 2.94 10.07
CA ASP A 76 -8.55 2.45 11.11
C ASP A 76 -7.96 1.22 11.83
N PRO A 77 -7.79 1.27 13.16
CA PRO A 77 -7.25 0.14 13.92
C PRO A 77 -8.11 -1.11 13.83
N ALA A 78 -9.44 -0.98 13.75
CA ALA A 78 -10.34 -2.12 13.59
C ALA A 78 -10.15 -2.77 12.20
N GLY A 79 -9.93 -1.97 11.17
CA GLY A 79 -9.62 -2.45 9.83
C GLY A 79 -8.31 -3.23 9.77
N VAL A 80 -7.28 -2.78 10.47
CA VAL A 80 -5.99 -3.48 10.58
C VAL A 80 -6.15 -4.82 11.28
N ARG A 81 -6.87 -4.86 12.40
CA ARG A 81 -7.15 -6.13 13.11
C ARG A 81 -7.93 -7.11 12.25
N GLY A 82 -8.95 -6.62 11.53
CA GLY A 82 -9.72 -7.43 10.58
C GLY A 82 -8.87 -7.97 9.44
N PHE A 83 -7.98 -7.16 8.90
CA PHE A 83 -7.05 -7.60 7.85
C PHE A 83 -6.21 -8.79 8.30
N TYR A 84 -5.59 -8.74 9.47
CA TYR A 84 -4.78 -9.85 9.96
C TYR A 84 -5.62 -11.05 10.41
N ALA A 85 -6.81 -10.83 10.95
CA ALA A 85 -7.73 -11.92 11.29
C ALA A 85 -8.15 -12.76 10.07
N GLU A 86 -8.25 -12.13 8.89
CA GLU A 86 -8.57 -12.82 7.64
C GLU A 86 -7.33 -13.37 6.93
N THR A 87 -6.24 -12.61 6.94
CA THR A 87 -5.04 -12.92 6.14
C THR A 87 -4.17 -13.99 6.78
N LEU A 88 -3.98 -13.95 8.10
CA LEU A 88 -3.08 -14.88 8.79
C LEU A 88 -3.51 -16.34 8.69
N PRO A 89 -4.80 -16.71 8.82
CA PRO A 89 -5.24 -18.09 8.59
C PRO A 89 -4.95 -18.59 7.17
N ALA A 90 -5.10 -17.71 6.17
CA ALA A 90 -4.80 -18.05 4.77
C ALA A 90 -3.31 -18.36 4.54
N LEU A 91 -2.42 -17.83 5.40
CA LEU A 91 -0.99 -18.05 5.38
C LEU A 91 -0.54 -19.22 6.27
N GLY A 92 -1.49 -19.95 6.84
CA GLY A 92 -1.21 -21.11 7.70
C GLY A 92 -1.04 -20.79 9.18
N TRP A 93 -1.24 -19.54 9.59
CA TRP A 93 -1.21 -19.16 10.99
C TRP A 93 -2.52 -19.52 11.68
N ARG A 94 -2.44 -20.06 12.89
CA ARG A 94 -3.60 -20.42 13.71
C ARG A 94 -3.68 -19.52 14.94
N PRO A 95 -4.87 -19.04 15.33
CA PRO A 95 -5.02 -18.30 16.58
C PRO A 95 -4.54 -19.12 17.77
N GLY A 96 -3.64 -18.56 18.58
CA GLY A 96 -3.03 -19.24 19.73
C GLY A 96 -3.28 -18.56 21.06
N GLY A 97 -4.23 -17.64 21.13
CA GLY A 97 -4.54 -16.86 22.32
C GLY A 97 -4.58 -15.36 22.02
N ASP A 98 -4.48 -14.52 23.04
CA ASP A 98 -4.56 -13.07 22.90
C ASP A 98 -3.43 -12.53 22.02
N ARG A 99 -3.80 -12.02 20.84
CA ARG A 99 -2.87 -11.40 19.85
C ARG A 99 -1.74 -12.31 19.38
N THR A 100 -1.84 -13.60 19.61
CA THR A 100 -0.83 -14.60 19.32
C THR A 100 -1.32 -15.57 18.26
N TRP A 101 -0.44 -15.92 17.35
CA TRP A 101 -0.67 -16.86 16.27
C TRP A 101 0.45 -17.90 16.24
N THR A 102 0.16 -19.10 15.86
CA THR A 102 1.15 -20.19 15.76
C THR A 102 1.16 -20.79 14.37
N ARG A 103 2.34 -21.12 13.90
CA ARG A 103 2.54 -21.84 12.63
C ARG A 103 3.77 -22.74 12.76
N GLY A 104 3.54 -24.05 12.76
CA GLY A 104 4.63 -25.02 12.99
C GLY A 104 5.32 -24.76 14.33
N SER A 105 6.62 -24.52 14.30
CA SER A 105 7.44 -24.20 15.48
C SER A 105 7.63 -22.70 15.71
N GLU A 106 6.79 -21.86 15.11
CA GLU A 106 6.87 -20.40 15.21
C GLU A 106 5.65 -19.83 15.90
N THR A 107 5.87 -18.75 16.63
CA THR A 107 4.84 -17.92 17.24
C THR A 107 4.96 -16.52 16.70
N LEU A 108 3.85 -15.97 16.19
CA LEU A 108 3.71 -14.58 15.76
C LEU A 108 2.83 -13.84 16.76
N ARG A 109 3.29 -12.70 17.22
CA ARG A 109 2.48 -11.76 17.98
C ARG A 109 2.25 -10.51 17.14
N VAL A 110 0.99 -10.08 17.03
CA VAL A 110 0.58 -8.85 16.35
C VAL A 110 -0.09 -7.94 17.36
N ASN A 111 0.53 -6.83 17.67
CA ASN A 111 -0.02 -5.83 18.60
C ASN A 111 -0.37 -4.56 17.84
N VAL A 112 -1.64 -4.17 17.89
CA VAL A 112 -2.17 -2.98 17.22
C VAL A 112 -2.50 -1.93 18.27
N GLU A 113 -1.82 -0.79 18.22
CA GLU A 113 -2.02 0.35 19.11
C GLU A 113 -2.48 1.57 18.29
N ASN A 114 -3.39 2.35 18.86
CA ASN A 114 -3.76 3.65 18.31
C ASN A 114 -3.18 4.75 19.21
N ARG A 115 -2.36 5.61 18.62
CA ARG A 115 -1.75 6.75 19.29
C ARG A 115 -2.15 8.03 18.56
N ASP A 116 -3.19 8.69 19.04
CA ASP A 116 -3.67 9.97 18.49
C ASP A 116 -3.95 9.92 16.97
N GLY A 117 -4.62 8.86 16.52
CA GLY A 117 -4.95 8.65 15.11
C GLY A 117 -3.85 7.99 14.29
N LEU A 118 -2.64 7.81 14.83
CA LEU A 118 -1.59 7.00 14.23
C LEU A 118 -1.68 5.58 14.78
N VAL A 119 -1.95 4.64 13.91
CA VAL A 119 -1.92 3.21 14.26
C VAL A 119 -0.49 2.72 14.17
N VAL A 120 -0.02 2.09 15.24
CA VAL A 120 1.29 1.44 15.31
C VAL A 120 1.08 -0.04 15.51
N VAL A 121 1.64 -0.84 14.61
CA VAL A 121 1.57 -2.30 14.66
C VAL A 121 2.95 -2.86 14.93
N ARG A 122 3.06 -3.68 15.98
CA ARG A 122 4.29 -4.40 16.30
C ARG A 122 4.10 -5.86 15.98
N PHE A 123 5.04 -6.38 15.24
CA PHE A 123 5.14 -7.80 14.89
C PHE A 123 6.33 -8.41 15.63
N ALA A 124 6.12 -9.57 16.18
CA ALA A 124 7.19 -10.35 16.79
C ALA A 124 7.03 -11.82 16.42
N ILE A 125 8.01 -12.36 15.71
CA ILE A 125 8.11 -13.79 15.39
C ILE A 125 9.23 -14.38 16.23
N ALA A 126 8.95 -15.49 16.86
CA ALA A 126 9.94 -16.23 17.67
C ALA A 126 9.64 -17.72 17.57
N PRO A 127 10.66 -18.59 17.85
CA PRO A 127 10.42 -20.01 18.01
C PRO A 127 9.39 -20.26 19.12
N SER A 128 8.48 -21.20 18.88
CA SER A 128 7.57 -21.67 19.95
C SER A 128 8.40 -22.38 21.01
N THR A 129 8.28 -21.95 22.24
CA THR A 129 8.89 -22.68 23.35
C THR A 129 8.13 -23.99 23.54
N PRO A 130 8.79 -25.13 23.63
CA PRO A 130 8.12 -26.40 23.91
C PRO A 130 7.42 -26.43 25.26
#